data_bc521cd989f578d974fdb3535b30572c
#
_entry.id   bc521cd989f578d974fdb3535b30572c
#
_cell.length_a   1.000
_cell.length_b   1.000
_cell.length_c   1.000
_cell.angle_alpha   90.00
_cell.angle_beta   90.00
_cell.angle_gamma   90.00
#
_symmetry.space_group_name_H-M   'P 1'
#
loop_
_entity.id
_entity.type
_entity.pdbx_description
1 polymer ?
#
loop_
_entity_poly.entity_id
_entity_poly.type
_entity_poly.pdbx_seq_one_letter_code
_entity_poly.pdbx_strand_id
1 'polypeptide(L)'
;IAGAYEKRKVIGFDLNKNNLDCIKEALDNYIEPVQTQPTSSENVNYELIHDCGVEMVKFKEASNMIDLFINDIPYILSAEKYTDDPRDLCNIKDLDGFYERVEVMMKNMKRLIKTSNYEEGVIKPIIMKVGSQRRGNKGLMTMDTDIEMIGRKIGLTLHDKIINELRPSMQSYIINTSFQKRFTMKIMETNLIFVKYE
;
A
#
# COMPACT_ATOMS: atom_id res chain seq x y z
N ILE A 1 -9.78 9.00 -1.85
CA ILE A 1 -10.87 9.91 -1.44
C ILE A 1 -10.39 10.84 -0.32
N ALA A 2 -9.91 10.36 0.84
CA ALA A 2 -9.50 11.22 1.96
C ALA A 2 -8.46 12.29 1.58
N GLY A 3 -7.42 11.93 0.83
CA GLY A 3 -6.40 12.88 0.38
C GLY A 3 -6.96 13.96 -0.53
N ALA A 4 -7.92 13.60 -1.38
CA ALA A 4 -8.60 14.54 -2.25
C ALA A 4 -9.48 15.52 -1.45
N TYR A 5 -10.19 15.02 -0.43
CA TYR A 5 -10.98 15.84 0.49
C TYR A 5 -10.14 16.89 1.21
N GLU A 6 -8.90 16.55 1.59
CA GLU A 6 -7.94 17.44 2.25
C GLU A 6 -7.21 18.38 1.26
N LYS A 7 -7.71 18.54 0.05
CA LYS A 7 -7.11 19.38 -1.02
C LYS A 7 -5.66 19.02 -1.36
N ARG A 8 -5.30 17.73 -1.19
CA ARG A 8 -3.99 17.23 -1.58
C ARG A 8 -3.99 16.77 -3.02
N LYS A 9 -2.89 16.92 -3.73
CA LYS A 9 -2.70 16.24 -5.01
C LYS A 9 -2.55 14.74 -4.74
N VAL A 10 -3.43 13.93 -5.31
CA VAL A 10 -3.45 12.47 -5.15
C VAL A 10 -3.03 11.81 -6.46
N ILE A 11 -2.11 10.85 -6.40
CA ILE A 11 -1.72 10.03 -7.55
C ILE A 11 -2.01 8.58 -7.20
N GLY A 12 -2.82 7.91 -8.01
CA GLY A 12 -3.18 6.51 -7.85
C GLY A 12 -2.70 5.68 -9.02
N PHE A 13 -2.17 4.48 -8.74
CA PHE A 13 -1.83 3.46 -9.73
C PHE A 13 -2.68 2.23 -9.53
N ASP A 14 -3.22 1.68 -10.59
CA ASP A 14 -3.84 0.36 -10.61
C ASP A 14 -3.69 -0.27 -11.99
N LEU A 15 -3.42 -1.58 -12.03
CA LEU A 15 -3.40 -2.38 -13.25
C LEU A 15 -4.81 -2.75 -13.73
N ASN A 16 -5.80 -2.67 -12.85
CA ASN A 16 -7.19 -2.92 -13.18
C ASN A 16 -7.90 -1.60 -13.50
N LYS A 17 -8.20 -1.40 -14.78
CA LYS A 17 -8.89 -0.21 -15.22
C LYS A 17 -10.26 -0.02 -14.58
N ASN A 18 -11.00 -1.09 -14.30
CA ASN A 18 -12.31 -0.99 -13.67
C ASN A 18 -12.22 -0.40 -12.25
N ASN A 19 -11.15 -0.73 -11.50
CA ASN A 19 -10.90 -0.13 -10.18
C ASN A 19 -10.69 1.38 -10.32
N LEU A 20 -9.90 1.82 -11.30
CA LEU A 20 -9.66 3.24 -11.54
C LEU A 20 -10.94 3.98 -11.95
N ASP A 21 -11.76 3.36 -12.78
CA ASP A 21 -13.04 3.93 -13.22
C ASP A 21 -14.00 4.07 -12.02
N CYS A 22 -14.10 3.06 -11.13
CA CYS A 22 -14.87 3.14 -9.88
C CYS A 22 -14.33 4.22 -8.92
N ILE A 23 -13.00 4.34 -8.79
CA ILE A 23 -12.37 5.37 -7.95
C ILE A 23 -12.67 6.76 -8.51
N LYS A 24 -12.59 6.92 -9.83
CA LYS A 24 -12.91 8.17 -10.51
C LYS A 24 -14.36 8.58 -10.27
N GLU A 25 -15.29 7.66 -10.50
CA GLU A 25 -16.72 7.91 -10.23
C GLU A 25 -16.97 8.29 -8.77
N ALA A 26 -16.32 7.60 -7.82
CA ALA A 26 -16.43 7.93 -6.40
C ALA A 26 -15.85 9.31 -6.09
N LEU A 27 -14.73 9.70 -6.69
CA LEU A 27 -14.15 11.03 -6.50
C LEU A 27 -15.03 12.11 -7.11
N ASP A 28 -15.51 11.94 -8.33
CA ASP A 28 -16.36 12.89 -9.02
C ASP A 28 -17.68 13.11 -8.23
N ASN A 29 -18.31 12.03 -7.73
CA ASN A 29 -19.53 12.11 -6.93
C ASN A 29 -19.33 12.71 -5.52
N TYR A 30 -18.14 12.56 -4.94
CA TYR A 30 -17.86 13.10 -3.60
C TYR A 30 -17.53 14.61 -3.61
N ILE A 31 -17.07 15.11 -4.74
CA ILE A 31 -16.59 16.50 -4.87
C ILE A 31 -17.76 17.46 -5.11
N GLU A 32 -18.78 17.06 -5.85
CA GLU A 32 -19.94 17.91 -6.16
C GLU A 32 -20.72 18.41 -4.94
N PRO A 33 -21.02 17.60 -3.89
CA PRO A 33 -21.77 18.06 -2.72
C PRO A 33 -21.02 19.06 -1.82
N VAL A 34 -19.68 19.08 -1.87
CA VAL A 34 -18.85 19.98 -1.04
C VAL A 34 -18.76 21.38 -1.64
N GLN A 35 -19.08 21.55 -2.92
CA GLN A 35 -19.09 22.84 -3.62
C GLN A 35 -20.23 23.78 -3.20
N THR A 36 -21.17 23.33 -2.37
CA THR A 36 -22.29 24.17 -1.87
C THR A 36 -21.90 25.13 -0.74
N GLN A 37 -20.66 25.09 -0.26
CA GLN A 37 -20.14 26.16 0.60
C GLN A 37 -19.30 27.16 -0.22
N PRO A 38 -19.57 28.47 -0.13
CA PRO A 38 -18.95 29.48 -1.00
C PRO A 38 -17.53 29.84 -0.54
N THR A 39 -16.60 28.92 -0.71
CA THR A 39 -15.18 29.23 -0.54
C THR A 39 -14.38 28.54 -1.63
N SER A 40 -14.05 29.34 -2.66
CA SER A 40 -13.11 29.07 -3.75
C SER A 40 -13.18 27.66 -4.39
N SER A 41 -13.57 27.65 -5.65
CA SER A 41 -13.55 26.51 -6.58
C SER A 41 -12.13 26.01 -6.85
N GLU A 42 -11.43 25.47 -5.86
CA GLU A 42 -10.20 24.73 -6.10
C GLU A 42 -10.58 23.28 -6.41
N ASN A 43 -10.43 22.93 -7.69
CA ASN A 43 -10.62 21.57 -8.17
C ASN A 43 -9.75 20.60 -7.37
N VAL A 44 -10.34 19.49 -6.94
CA VAL A 44 -9.57 18.41 -6.35
C VAL A 44 -8.57 17.90 -7.40
N ASN A 45 -7.30 17.93 -7.05
CA ASN A 45 -6.23 17.57 -7.96
C ASN A 45 -5.89 16.09 -7.76
N TYR A 46 -6.42 15.23 -8.63
CA TYR A 46 -6.05 13.82 -8.64
C TYR A 46 -5.60 13.37 -10.03
N GLU A 47 -4.79 12.33 -10.04
CA GLU A 47 -4.30 11.68 -11.24
C GLU A 47 -4.36 10.17 -11.05
N LEU A 48 -5.18 9.47 -11.86
CA LEU A 48 -5.30 8.03 -11.86
C LEU A 48 -4.54 7.46 -13.06
N ILE A 49 -3.61 6.56 -12.79
CA ILE A 49 -2.67 6.03 -13.78
C ILE A 49 -2.94 4.53 -13.94
N HIS A 50 -3.40 4.14 -15.14
CA HIS A 50 -3.56 2.74 -15.51
C HIS A 50 -2.20 2.15 -15.88
N ASP A 51 -1.42 1.78 -14.86
CA ASP A 51 -0.09 1.17 -15.01
C ASP A 51 0.35 0.46 -13.72
N CYS A 52 1.48 -0.22 -13.79
CA CYS A 52 2.07 -0.94 -12.67
C CYS A 52 2.62 0.01 -11.60
N GLY A 53 2.02 -0.02 -10.41
CA GLY A 53 2.47 0.73 -9.26
C GLY A 53 3.83 0.27 -8.68
N VAL A 54 4.33 -0.90 -9.09
CA VAL A 54 5.65 -1.38 -8.71
C VAL A 54 6.74 -0.65 -9.50
N GLU A 55 6.55 -0.49 -10.80
CA GLU A 55 7.54 0.06 -11.71
C GLU A 55 7.53 1.59 -11.76
N MET A 56 6.34 2.19 -11.56
CA MET A 56 6.15 3.66 -11.58
C MET A 56 6.83 4.32 -12.78
N VAL A 57 6.66 3.74 -13.97
CA VAL A 57 7.37 4.13 -15.19
C VAL A 57 7.20 5.61 -15.52
N LYS A 58 6.01 6.14 -15.31
CA LYS A 58 5.71 7.56 -15.52
C LYS A 58 6.64 8.51 -14.76
N PHE A 59 7.18 8.07 -13.62
CA PHE A 59 8.03 8.88 -12.75
C PHE A 59 9.48 8.40 -12.72
N LYS A 60 9.93 7.68 -13.76
CA LYS A 60 11.27 7.07 -13.82
C LYS A 60 12.39 8.08 -13.58
N GLU A 61 12.28 9.27 -14.13
CA GLU A 61 13.29 10.35 -14.02
C GLU A 61 13.02 11.31 -12.85
N ALA A 62 11.91 11.13 -12.13
CA ALA A 62 11.56 12.00 -11.01
C ALA A 62 12.19 11.52 -9.69
N SER A 63 12.45 12.46 -8.78
CA SER A 63 12.90 12.18 -7.42
C SER A 63 12.35 13.23 -6.45
N ASN A 64 12.28 12.90 -5.15
CA ASN A 64 11.95 13.83 -4.07
C ASN A 64 10.69 14.69 -4.33
N MET A 65 9.63 14.10 -4.89
CA MET A 65 8.41 14.83 -5.27
C MET A 65 7.17 14.48 -4.44
N ILE A 66 7.19 13.33 -3.78
CA ILE A 66 6.04 12.79 -3.04
C ILE A 66 6.20 13.05 -1.54
N ASP A 67 5.13 13.48 -0.90
CA ASP A 67 5.11 13.73 0.55
C ASP A 67 4.66 12.53 1.36
N LEU A 68 3.88 11.61 0.77
CA LEU A 68 3.33 10.44 1.44
C LEU A 68 3.07 9.33 0.42
N PHE A 69 3.53 8.12 0.71
CA PHE A 69 3.07 6.89 0.07
C PHE A 69 2.18 6.08 1.02
N ILE A 70 1.11 5.51 0.46
CA ILE A 70 0.29 4.50 1.13
C ILE A 70 0.14 3.33 0.18
N ASN A 71 0.51 2.14 0.63
CA ASN A 71 0.40 0.91 -0.15
C ASN A 71 -0.17 -0.22 0.71
N ASP A 72 -1.17 -0.92 0.19
CA ASP A 72 -1.70 -2.17 0.75
C ASP A 72 -1.14 -3.32 -0.10
N ILE A 73 -0.17 -4.04 0.44
CA ILE A 73 0.50 -5.12 -0.30
C ILE A 73 -0.45 -6.30 -0.41
N PRO A 74 -0.68 -6.80 -1.63
CA PRO A 74 -1.55 -7.94 -1.82
C PRO A 74 -1.02 -9.17 -1.11
N TYR A 75 -1.93 -10.01 -0.64
CA TYR A 75 -1.57 -11.29 -0.05
C TYR A 75 -0.95 -12.20 -1.13
N ILE A 76 0.28 -12.59 -0.88
CA ILE A 76 0.98 -13.50 -1.80
C ILE A 76 0.21 -14.80 -1.97
N LEU A 77 0.06 -15.23 -3.22
CA LEU A 77 -0.63 -16.46 -3.60
C LEU A 77 -2.09 -16.49 -3.10
N SER A 78 -2.73 -15.34 -3.04
CA SER A 78 -4.19 -15.27 -2.95
C SER A 78 -4.80 -16.13 -4.06
N ALA A 79 -5.92 -16.77 -3.75
CA ALA A 79 -6.71 -17.47 -4.78
C ALA A 79 -7.38 -16.48 -5.74
N GLU A 80 -7.50 -15.22 -5.33
CA GLU A 80 -8.09 -14.17 -6.12
C GLU A 80 -7.04 -13.58 -7.06
N LYS A 81 -7.39 -13.55 -8.32
CA LYS A 81 -6.62 -12.95 -9.40
C LYS A 81 -7.26 -11.61 -9.72
N TYR A 82 -6.53 -10.52 -9.50
CA TYR A 82 -7.08 -9.19 -9.74
C TYR A 82 -6.98 -8.75 -11.20
N THR A 83 -5.91 -9.16 -11.89
CA THR A 83 -5.71 -8.90 -13.32
C THR A 83 -5.01 -10.07 -14.02
N ASP A 84 -5.01 -10.07 -15.35
CA ASP A 84 -4.20 -11.00 -16.17
C ASP A 84 -2.80 -10.45 -16.48
N ASP A 85 -2.49 -9.23 -16.05
CA ASP A 85 -1.18 -8.61 -16.30
C ASP A 85 -0.09 -9.36 -15.49
N PRO A 86 0.98 -9.85 -16.17
CA PRO A 86 2.06 -10.55 -15.50
C PRO A 86 2.85 -9.69 -14.52
N ARG A 87 2.71 -8.36 -14.58
CA ARG A 87 3.33 -7.41 -13.64
C ARG A 87 2.58 -7.30 -12.30
N ASP A 88 1.36 -7.85 -12.22
CA ASP A 88 0.58 -7.88 -10.99
C ASP A 88 1.24 -8.79 -9.94
N LEU A 89 1.50 -8.24 -8.75
CA LEU A 89 2.09 -8.97 -7.63
C LEU A 89 1.29 -10.23 -7.26
N CYS A 90 -0.02 -10.23 -7.45
CA CYS A 90 -0.89 -11.38 -7.18
C CYS A 90 -0.63 -12.57 -8.14
N ASN A 91 -0.04 -12.31 -9.30
CA ASN A 91 0.27 -13.33 -10.30
C ASN A 91 1.61 -14.04 -10.08
N ILE A 92 2.43 -13.55 -9.16
CA ILE A 92 3.72 -14.15 -8.84
C ILE A 92 3.52 -15.43 -8.03
N LYS A 93 4.14 -16.52 -8.47
CA LYS A 93 3.90 -17.87 -7.93
C LYS A 93 4.88 -18.28 -6.83
N ASP A 94 5.98 -17.59 -6.69
CA ASP A 94 7.05 -17.90 -5.73
C ASP A 94 7.34 -16.69 -4.82
N LEU A 95 7.92 -16.99 -3.66
CA LEU A 95 8.23 -15.98 -2.64
C LEU A 95 9.38 -15.07 -3.04
N ASP A 96 10.40 -15.63 -3.65
CA ASP A 96 11.61 -14.88 -3.97
C ASP A 96 11.28 -13.83 -5.04
N GLY A 97 10.61 -14.22 -6.12
CA GLY A 97 10.14 -13.31 -7.15
C GLY A 97 9.17 -12.25 -6.61
N PHE A 98 8.32 -12.60 -5.64
CA PHE A 98 7.46 -11.61 -5.00
C PHE A 98 8.28 -10.57 -4.22
N TYR A 99 9.23 -10.99 -3.38
CA TYR A 99 10.04 -10.07 -2.61
C TYR A 99 11.00 -9.25 -3.48
N GLU A 100 11.51 -9.81 -4.57
CA GLU A 100 12.26 -9.03 -5.56
C GLU A 100 11.43 -7.88 -6.14
N ARG A 101 10.17 -8.14 -6.48
CA ARG A 101 9.25 -7.11 -6.99
C ARG A 101 8.90 -6.07 -5.92
N VAL A 102 8.70 -6.50 -4.67
CA VAL A 102 8.48 -5.57 -3.54
C VAL A 102 9.73 -4.69 -3.33
N GLU A 103 10.93 -5.25 -3.43
CA GLU A 103 12.17 -4.47 -3.33
C GLU A 103 12.26 -3.41 -4.45
N VAL A 104 11.90 -3.75 -5.69
CA VAL A 104 11.83 -2.79 -6.80
C VAL A 104 10.85 -1.66 -6.50
N MET A 105 9.64 -2.00 -6.04
CA MET A 105 8.62 -1.03 -5.65
C MET A 105 9.13 -0.08 -4.56
N MET A 106 9.71 -0.61 -3.50
CA MET A 106 10.23 0.19 -2.38
C MET A 106 11.41 1.07 -2.78
N LYS A 107 12.27 0.63 -3.70
CA LYS A 107 13.34 1.47 -4.29
C LYS A 107 12.77 2.66 -5.06
N ASN A 108 11.71 2.44 -5.85
CA ASN A 108 11.02 3.52 -6.56
C ASN A 108 10.35 4.50 -5.58
N MET A 109 9.68 4.00 -4.55
CA MET A 109 9.12 4.84 -3.49
C MET A 109 10.20 5.64 -2.78
N LYS A 110 11.33 5.02 -2.41
CA LYS A 110 12.48 5.72 -1.77
C LYS A 110 13.04 6.83 -2.65
N ARG A 111 13.11 6.63 -3.95
CA ARG A 111 13.58 7.66 -4.89
C ARG A 111 12.62 8.84 -4.97
N LEU A 112 11.31 8.55 -4.98
CA LEU A 112 10.26 9.55 -5.16
C LEU A 112 9.87 10.28 -3.87
N ILE A 113 9.97 9.64 -2.71
CA ILE A 113 9.62 10.28 -1.43
C ILE A 113 10.62 11.39 -1.10
N LYS A 114 10.11 12.50 -0.60
CA LYS A 114 10.95 13.57 -0.05
C LYS A 114 11.68 13.11 1.20
N THR A 115 12.80 13.72 1.48
CA THR A 115 13.58 13.44 2.70
C THR A 115 12.82 13.98 3.92
N SER A 116 12.80 13.20 4.99
CA SER A 116 12.29 13.60 6.30
C SER A 116 13.39 14.35 7.06
N ASN A 117 13.00 15.34 7.86
CA ASN A 117 13.89 16.03 8.78
C ASN A 117 13.36 15.85 10.20
N TYR A 118 14.05 15.04 10.99
CA TYR A 118 13.63 14.74 12.37
C TYR A 118 13.74 15.96 13.29
N GLU A 119 14.77 16.79 13.13
CA GLU A 119 15.00 17.97 13.96
C GLU A 119 13.93 19.04 13.75
N GLU A 120 13.41 19.14 12.53
CA GLU A 120 12.31 20.06 12.20
C GLU A 120 10.92 19.44 12.43
N GLY A 121 10.84 18.21 12.86
CA GLY A 121 9.57 17.48 13.01
C GLY A 121 8.87 17.18 11.68
N VAL A 122 9.58 17.20 10.57
CA VAL A 122 9.03 16.99 9.22
C VAL A 122 9.18 15.51 8.86
N ILE A 123 8.07 14.78 8.86
CA ILE A 123 8.01 13.36 8.51
C ILE A 123 7.34 13.17 7.15
N LYS A 124 8.03 12.47 6.23
CA LYS A 124 7.56 12.11 4.89
C LYS A 124 7.51 10.57 4.79
N PRO A 125 6.40 9.94 5.17
CA PRO A 125 6.36 8.50 5.36
C PRO A 125 6.03 7.73 4.09
N ILE A 126 6.54 6.49 4.04
CA ILE A 126 6.05 5.40 3.20
C ILE A 126 5.33 4.42 4.13
N ILE A 127 4.02 4.32 3.99
CA ILE A 127 3.19 3.42 4.79
C ILE A 127 2.92 2.17 3.98
N MET A 128 3.37 1.02 4.48
CA MET A 128 3.17 -0.29 3.88
C MET A 128 2.26 -1.11 4.78
N LYS A 129 1.01 -1.32 4.36
CA LYS A 129 0.11 -2.23 5.04
C LYS A 129 0.40 -3.66 4.61
N VAL A 130 0.67 -4.52 5.55
CA VAL A 130 1.05 -5.91 5.31
C VAL A 130 0.33 -6.84 6.26
N GLY A 131 0.01 -8.01 5.77
CA GLY A 131 -0.58 -9.07 6.58
C GLY A 131 0.27 -10.33 6.54
N SER A 132 0.66 -10.86 7.72
CA SER A 132 1.27 -12.19 7.78
C SER A 132 0.27 -13.27 7.40
N GLN A 133 0.70 -14.32 6.71
CA GLN A 133 -0.15 -15.41 6.23
C GLN A 133 0.33 -16.76 6.75
N ARG A 134 -0.62 -17.68 6.97
CA ARG A 134 -0.30 -19.10 7.20
C ARG A 134 -0.61 -19.90 5.95
N ARG A 135 0.36 -20.68 5.48
CA ARG A 135 0.22 -21.55 4.34
C ARG A 135 0.20 -23.02 4.74
N GLY A 136 -0.97 -23.57 5.02
CA GLY A 136 -1.14 -24.99 5.31
C GLY A 136 -0.03 -25.51 6.24
N ASN A 137 0.71 -26.54 5.78
CA ASN A 137 1.83 -27.14 6.52
C ASN A 137 3.14 -26.33 6.43
N LYS A 138 3.21 -25.26 5.63
CA LYS A 138 4.45 -24.49 5.41
C LYS A 138 4.72 -23.44 6.49
N GLY A 139 3.86 -23.38 7.51
CA GLY A 139 4.05 -22.48 8.64
C GLY A 139 3.51 -21.06 8.43
N LEU A 140 3.91 -20.17 9.32
CA LEU A 140 3.57 -18.76 9.27
C LEU A 140 4.58 -18.00 8.39
N MET A 141 4.07 -17.26 7.44
CA MET A 141 4.87 -16.34 6.61
C MET A 141 4.79 -14.94 7.25
N THR A 142 5.91 -14.46 7.72
CA THR A 142 6.05 -13.17 8.43
C THR A 142 6.37 -12.05 7.44
N MET A 143 5.45 -11.76 6.52
CA MET A 143 5.66 -10.76 5.47
C MET A 143 6.04 -9.38 6.02
N ASP A 144 5.54 -9.02 7.18
CA ASP A 144 5.89 -7.76 7.85
C ASP A 144 7.37 -7.70 8.21
N THR A 145 7.94 -8.79 8.72
CA THR A 145 9.38 -8.87 9.02
C THR A 145 10.22 -8.85 7.75
N ASP A 146 9.82 -9.61 6.72
CA ASP A 146 10.56 -9.69 5.47
C ASP A 146 10.59 -8.33 4.76
N ILE A 147 9.46 -7.61 4.72
CA ILE A 147 9.37 -6.27 4.12
C ILE A 147 10.14 -5.23 4.96
N GLU A 148 10.13 -5.35 6.28
CA GLU A 148 10.97 -4.53 7.15
C GLU A 148 12.46 -4.71 6.79
N MET A 149 12.91 -5.95 6.62
CA MET A 149 14.29 -6.24 6.23
C MET A 149 14.64 -5.67 4.85
N ILE A 150 13.73 -5.76 3.87
CA ILE A 150 13.89 -5.14 2.55
C ILE A 150 14.06 -3.63 2.69
N GLY A 151 13.19 -2.97 3.47
CA GLY A 151 13.26 -1.53 3.71
C GLY A 151 14.62 -1.11 4.27
N ARG A 152 15.09 -1.81 5.31
CA ARG A 152 16.41 -1.56 5.91
C ARG A 152 17.57 -1.79 4.93
N LYS A 153 17.51 -2.88 4.16
CA LYS A 153 18.51 -3.22 3.12
C LYS A 153 18.68 -2.12 2.09
N ILE A 154 17.60 -1.49 1.67
CA ILE A 154 17.64 -0.39 0.68
C ILE A 154 17.91 0.98 1.32
N GLY A 155 18.14 1.04 2.64
CA GLY A 155 18.48 2.26 3.37
C GLY A 155 17.28 3.16 3.65
N LEU A 156 16.10 2.57 3.92
CA LEU A 156 14.99 3.23 4.61
C LEU A 156 15.10 2.95 6.11
N THR A 157 14.67 3.91 6.90
CA THR A 157 14.55 3.74 8.37
C THR A 157 13.12 3.33 8.70
N LEU A 158 12.93 2.24 9.44
CA LEU A 158 11.64 1.94 10.04
C LEU A 158 11.40 2.95 11.17
N HIS A 159 10.45 3.84 10.97
CA HIS A 159 10.10 4.90 11.91
C HIS A 159 9.12 4.41 12.96
N ASP A 160 8.12 3.62 12.53
CA ASP A 160 7.10 3.07 13.44
C ASP A 160 6.50 1.78 12.87
N LYS A 161 5.85 1.01 13.75
CA LYS A 161 5.15 -0.22 13.42
C LYS A 161 3.81 -0.26 14.16
N ILE A 162 2.72 -0.06 13.43
CA ILE A 162 1.37 -0.03 13.99
C ILE A 162 0.67 -1.35 13.68
N ILE A 163 0.23 -2.02 14.74
CA ILE A 163 -0.50 -3.28 14.62
C ILE A 163 -1.99 -2.99 14.71
N ASN A 164 -2.74 -3.38 13.68
CA ASN A 164 -4.19 -3.23 13.62
C ASN A 164 -4.88 -4.55 13.88
N GLU A 165 -5.84 -4.56 14.79
CA GLU A 165 -6.72 -5.69 15.00
C GLU A 165 -7.75 -5.79 13.86
N LEU A 166 -7.98 -7.01 13.35
CA LEU A 166 -9.02 -7.25 12.35
C LEU A 166 -10.42 -7.11 12.95
N ARG A 167 -11.37 -6.64 12.15
CA ARG A 167 -12.75 -6.45 12.58
C ARG A 167 -13.38 -7.76 13.06
N PRO A 168 -14.31 -7.72 14.05
CA PRO A 168 -14.96 -8.90 14.63
C PRO A 168 -15.65 -9.81 13.60
N SER A 169 -16.25 -9.25 12.54
CA SER A 169 -16.90 -10.01 11.46
C SER A 169 -15.92 -10.91 10.69
N MET A 170 -14.69 -10.46 10.49
CA MET A 170 -13.63 -11.27 9.87
C MET A 170 -13.06 -12.27 10.88
N GLN A 171 -13.01 -11.91 12.16
CA GLN A 171 -12.52 -12.80 13.22
C GLN A 171 -13.36 -14.08 13.33
N SER A 172 -14.70 -13.99 13.28
CA SER A 172 -15.58 -15.15 13.38
C SER A 172 -15.32 -16.20 12.30
N TYR A 173 -15.11 -15.78 11.05
CA TYR A 173 -14.78 -16.67 9.96
C TYR A 173 -13.39 -17.31 10.16
N ILE A 174 -12.40 -16.52 10.56
CA ILE A 174 -11.04 -17.00 10.81
C ILE A 174 -11.01 -17.95 12.01
N ILE A 175 -11.75 -17.67 13.08
CA ILE A 175 -11.89 -18.54 14.26
C ILE A 175 -12.37 -19.93 13.86
N ASN A 176 -13.50 -20.00 13.18
CA ASN A 176 -14.09 -21.29 12.78
C ASN A 176 -13.13 -22.11 11.90
N THR A 177 -12.52 -21.47 10.91
CA THR A 177 -11.59 -22.14 10.00
C THR A 177 -10.31 -22.59 10.71
N SER A 178 -9.77 -21.76 11.61
CA SER A 178 -8.53 -22.07 12.35
C SER A 178 -8.74 -23.17 13.38
N PHE A 179 -9.89 -23.15 14.06
CA PHE A 179 -10.25 -24.20 15.02
C PHE A 179 -10.37 -25.56 14.37
N GLN A 180 -11.07 -25.63 13.22
CA GLN A 180 -11.20 -26.87 12.44
C GLN A 180 -9.85 -27.41 11.94
N LYS A 181 -8.94 -26.51 11.56
CA LYS A 181 -7.61 -26.86 11.04
C LYS A 181 -6.52 -26.93 12.10
N ARG A 182 -6.84 -26.67 13.39
CA ARG A 182 -5.89 -26.61 14.51
C ARG A 182 -4.74 -25.62 14.31
N PHE A 183 -5.03 -24.45 13.75
CA PHE A 183 -4.05 -23.39 13.56
C PHE A 183 -4.27 -22.24 14.56
N THR A 184 -3.18 -21.54 14.89
CA THR A 184 -3.26 -20.26 15.58
C THR A 184 -3.85 -19.21 14.63
N MET A 185 -4.85 -18.47 15.09
CA MET A 185 -5.47 -17.42 14.30
C MET A 185 -4.51 -16.24 14.09
N LYS A 186 -4.65 -15.63 12.92
CA LYS A 186 -4.14 -14.30 12.67
C LYS A 186 -5.31 -13.31 12.67
N ILE A 187 -5.29 -12.39 13.61
CA ILE A 187 -6.32 -11.36 13.79
C ILE A 187 -5.78 -9.94 13.64
N MET A 188 -4.54 -9.81 13.17
CA MET A 188 -3.85 -8.53 13.09
C MET A 188 -3.23 -8.31 11.72
N GLU A 189 -3.21 -7.06 11.31
CA GLU A 189 -2.42 -6.55 10.18
C GLU A 189 -1.45 -5.51 10.70
N THR A 190 -0.35 -5.31 9.99
CA THR A 190 0.72 -4.41 10.40
C THR A 190 0.86 -3.29 9.38
N ASN A 191 0.90 -2.04 9.82
CA ASN A 191 1.39 -0.92 9.03
C ASN A 191 2.85 -0.68 9.40
N LEU A 192 3.74 -0.87 8.45
CA LEU A 192 5.15 -0.50 8.55
C LEU A 192 5.30 0.93 8.03
N ILE A 193 5.83 1.82 8.85
CA ILE A 193 6.04 3.22 8.52
C ILE A 193 7.53 3.45 8.32
N PHE A 194 7.93 3.63 7.07
CA PHE A 194 9.31 3.92 6.71
C PHE A 194 9.49 5.40 6.38
N VAL A 195 10.69 5.88 6.64
CA VAL A 195 11.13 7.23 6.26
C VAL A 195 12.51 7.18 5.61
N LYS A 196 12.77 8.21 4.78
CA LYS A 196 14.09 8.49 4.26
C LYS A 196 14.65 9.70 5.00
N TYR A 197 15.74 9.52 5.71
CA TYR A 197 16.57 10.61 6.25
C TYR A 197 17.74 10.93 5.32
N GLU A 198 18.38 12.07 5.51
CA GLU A 198 19.62 12.44 4.83
C GLU A 198 20.80 11.55 5.23
#